data_e66d1ec873d621210b8f6eb70f0f4c05
#
_entry.id   e66d1ec873d621210b8f6eb70f0f4c05
#
_cell.length_a   1.000
_cell.length_b   1.000
_cell.length_c   1.000
_cell.angle_alpha   90.00
_cell.angle_beta   90.00
_cell.angle_gamma   90.00
#
_symmetry.space_group_name_H-M   'P 1'
#
loop_
_entity.id
_entity.type
_entity.pdbx_description
1 polymer ?
#
loop_
_entity_poly.entity_id
_entity_poly.type
_entity_poly.pdbx_seq_one_letter_code
_entity_poly.pdbx_strand_id
1 'polypeptide(L)'
;MIRKALVAVALLASGCASPSPTADPRADQMAKGFPTPEPGKGALYVYRSGLMGFARPIDVQVVGGATAALPQNGYIRLEGPPGPNEIDCKVGDKTNAGQIEIGEGRTRFVEVSMKVTALMPGCEVAEVAPEQGRNAVLSGQRVDVQ
;
A
#
# COMPACT_ATOMS: atom_id res chain seq x y z
N MET A 1 -17.02 40.70 41.59
CA MET A 1 -15.95 39.79 41.14
C MET A 1 -16.55 38.75 40.23
N ILE A 2 -16.39 38.92 38.95
CA ILE A 2 -16.98 38.02 37.92
C ILE A 2 -15.88 37.06 37.53
N ARG A 3 -16.02 35.78 37.90
CA ARG A 3 -15.15 34.71 37.47
C ARG A 3 -15.54 34.29 36.05
N LYS A 4 -14.71 34.61 35.07
CA LYS A 4 -14.84 34.13 33.69
C LYS A 4 -14.37 32.65 33.63
N ALA A 5 -15.30 31.73 33.49
CA ALA A 5 -15.02 30.35 33.20
C ALA A 5 -14.67 30.23 31.70
N LEU A 6 -13.40 29.90 31.42
CA LEU A 6 -12.96 29.51 30.07
C LEU A 6 -13.41 28.07 29.83
N VAL A 7 -14.36 27.88 28.93
CA VAL A 7 -14.75 26.58 28.42
C VAL A 7 -13.76 26.25 27.27
N ALA A 8 -12.86 25.35 27.51
CA ALA A 8 -11.99 24.81 26.48
C ALA A 8 -12.79 23.77 25.65
N VAL A 9 -13.14 24.14 24.43
CA VAL A 9 -13.75 23.23 23.47
C VAL A 9 -12.61 22.40 22.87
N ALA A 10 -12.51 21.13 23.28
CA ALA A 10 -11.61 20.17 22.65
C ALA A 10 -12.22 19.75 21.30
N LEU A 11 -11.63 20.22 20.21
CA LEU A 11 -11.93 19.71 18.87
C LEU A 11 -11.36 18.29 18.74
N LEU A 12 -12.24 17.30 18.80
CA LEU A 12 -11.94 15.94 18.41
C LEU A 12 -11.75 15.91 16.89
N ALA A 13 -10.52 15.96 16.45
CA ALA A 13 -10.18 15.71 15.05
C ALA A 13 -10.46 14.23 14.74
N SER A 14 -11.65 13.97 14.20
CA SER A 14 -11.98 12.67 13.60
C SER A 14 -11.07 12.48 12.39
N GLY A 15 -9.97 11.75 12.56
CA GLY A 15 -9.07 11.39 11.49
C GLY A 15 -9.79 10.51 10.47
N CYS A 16 -10.30 11.11 9.40
CA CYS A 16 -10.70 10.35 8.22
C CYS A 16 -9.45 9.69 7.65
N ALA A 17 -9.45 8.35 7.53
CA ALA A 17 -8.38 7.61 6.85
C ALA A 17 -8.28 8.11 5.40
N SER A 18 -7.20 8.81 5.08
CA SER A 18 -6.94 9.34 3.74
C SER A 18 -5.95 8.43 3.01
N PRO A 19 -6.09 8.25 1.69
CA PRO A 19 -5.09 7.52 0.91
C PRO A 19 -3.74 8.26 0.94
N SER A 20 -2.66 7.52 0.72
CA SER A 20 -1.34 8.11 0.53
C SER A 20 -1.35 9.08 -0.65
N PRO A 21 -0.58 10.18 -0.58
CA PRO A 21 -0.47 11.12 -1.68
C PRO A 21 0.02 10.42 -2.96
N THR A 22 -0.41 10.92 -4.10
CA THR A 22 0.11 10.51 -5.40
C THR A 22 1.58 10.88 -5.50
N ALA A 23 2.41 9.97 -5.96
CA ALA A 23 3.82 10.24 -6.19
C ALA A 23 4.03 11.24 -7.34
N ASP A 24 5.20 11.85 -7.37
CA ASP A 24 5.61 12.69 -8.50
C ASP A 24 5.43 11.95 -9.84
N PRO A 25 4.88 12.61 -10.89
CA PRO A 25 4.64 11.99 -12.19
C PRO A 25 5.88 11.35 -12.82
N ARG A 26 7.07 11.91 -12.59
CA ARG A 26 8.32 11.31 -13.07
C ARG A 26 8.63 10.01 -12.34
N ALA A 27 8.40 9.97 -11.03
CA ALA A 27 8.60 8.77 -10.24
C ALA A 27 7.63 7.66 -10.67
N ASP A 28 6.39 8.00 -10.98
CA ASP A 28 5.40 7.06 -11.54
C ASP A 28 5.85 6.53 -12.90
N GLN A 29 6.28 7.41 -13.79
CA GLN A 29 6.75 7.03 -15.12
C GLN A 29 8.00 6.14 -15.06
N MET A 30 8.94 6.47 -14.18
CA MET A 30 10.14 5.64 -13.97
C MET A 30 9.77 4.25 -13.46
N ALA A 31 8.87 4.15 -12.50
CA ALA A 31 8.42 2.87 -11.97
C ALA A 31 7.71 2.01 -13.03
N LYS A 32 6.93 2.63 -13.92
CA LYS A 32 6.27 1.97 -15.06
C LYS A 32 7.23 1.50 -16.15
N GLY A 33 8.47 1.93 -16.12
CA GLY A 33 9.56 1.39 -16.93
C GLY A 33 10.13 0.08 -16.39
N PHE A 34 9.69 -0.36 -15.21
CA PHE A 34 10.19 -1.58 -14.53
C PHE A 34 11.71 -1.66 -14.49
N PRO A 35 12.39 -0.63 -13.97
CA PRO A 35 13.84 -0.59 -13.96
C PRO A 35 14.41 -1.77 -13.18
N THR A 36 15.54 -2.27 -13.65
CA THR A 36 16.31 -3.28 -12.91
C THR A 36 16.65 -2.76 -11.52
N PRO A 37 16.48 -3.55 -10.46
CA PRO A 37 16.89 -3.16 -9.13
C PRO A 37 18.37 -2.81 -9.06
N GLU A 38 18.74 -1.96 -8.10
CA GLU A 38 20.15 -1.69 -7.81
C GLU A 38 20.89 -3.00 -7.50
N PRO A 39 22.21 -3.05 -7.81
CA PRO A 39 23.01 -4.22 -7.48
C PRO A 39 22.89 -4.63 -6.00
N GLY A 40 22.71 -5.93 -5.76
CA GLY A 40 22.50 -6.46 -4.41
C GLY A 40 21.08 -6.31 -3.86
N LYS A 41 20.16 -5.75 -4.65
CA LYS A 41 18.76 -5.56 -4.24
C LYS A 41 17.79 -6.29 -5.16
N GLY A 42 16.58 -6.50 -4.68
CA GLY A 42 15.41 -6.87 -5.47
C GLY A 42 14.34 -5.79 -5.40
N ALA A 43 13.40 -5.81 -6.31
CA ALA A 43 12.28 -4.88 -6.35
C ALA A 43 10.95 -5.57 -6.04
N LEU A 44 10.07 -4.84 -5.38
CA LEU A 44 8.73 -5.25 -5.03
C LEU A 44 7.74 -4.18 -5.46
N TYR A 45 6.72 -4.58 -6.20
CA TYR A 45 5.54 -3.78 -6.45
C TYR A 45 4.38 -4.34 -5.65
N VAL A 46 3.75 -3.51 -4.85
CA VAL A 46 2.50 -3.83 -4.15
C VAL A 46 1.42 -2.93 -4.72
N TYR A 47 0.37 -3.53 -5.26
CA TYR A 47 -0.72 -2.79 -5.88
C TYR A 47 -2.08 -3.27 -5.36
N ARG A 48 -3.04 -2.37 -5.42
CA ARG A 48 -4.43 -2.68 -5.09
C ARG A 48 -5.24 -2.90 -6.35
N SER A 49 -5.93 -4.03 -6.40
CA SER A 49 -6.91 -4.36 -7.43
C SER A 49 -8.33 -4.40 -6.90
N GLY A 50 -9.26 -4.50 -7.84
CA GLY A 50 -10.68 -4.70 -7.58
C GLY A 50 -11.44 -3.41 -7.33
N LEU A 51 -12.75 -3.48 -7.57
CA LEU A 51 -13.67 -2.36 -7.43
C LEU A 51 -14.29 -2.28 -6.04
N MET A 52 -14.20 -3.34 -5.26
CA MET A 52 -14.84 -3.42 -3.95
C MET A 52 -14.18 -2.48 -2.94
N GLY A 53 -14.99 -1.73 -2.22
CA GLY A 53 -14.49 -0.81 -1.20
C GLY A 53 -13.71 0.39 -1.74
N PHE A 54 -14.01 0.87 -2.92
CA PHE A 54 -13.28 1.95 -3.61
C PHE A 54 -13.11 3.23 -2.76
N ALA A 55 -14.07 3.51 -1.88
CA ALA A 55 -14.05 4.72 -1.05
C ALA A 55 -13.09 4.64 0.16
N ARG A 56 -12.53 3.45 0.44
CA ARG A 56 -11.65 3.24 1.59
C ARG A 56 -10.30 2.70 1.11
N PRO A 57 -9.18 3.32 1.50
CA PRO A 57 -7.86 2.78 1.19
C PRO A 57 -7.61 1.45 1.93
N ILE A 58 -6.69 0.66 1.42
CA ILE A 58 -6.11 -0.49 2.13
C ILE A 58 -4.74 -0.07 2.64
N ASP A 59 -4.57 -0.11 3.95
CA ASP A 59 -3.26 0.15 4.54
C ASP A 59 -2.37 -1.06 4.31
N VAL A 60 -1.17 -0.81 3.81
CA VAL A 60 -0.14 -1.84 3.63
C VAL A 60 1.12 -1.46 4.37
N GLN A 61 1.78 -2.48 4.92
CA GLN A 61 3.08 -2.35 5.57
C GLN A 61 3.98 -3.47 5.10
N VAL A 62 5.17 -3.11 4.62
CA VAL A 62 6.24 -4.06 4.36
C VAL A 62 7.10 -4.12 5.60
N VAL A 63 7.21 -5.31 6.19
CA VAL A 63 7.91 -5.50 7.46
C VAL A 63 9.34 -4.98 7.39
N GLY A 64 9.70 -4.16 8.38
CA GLY A 64 11.00 -3.49 8.44
C GLY A 64 11.10 -2.21 7.60
N GLY A 65 9.98 -1.74 7.01
CA GLY A 65 10.06 -0.61 6.08
C GLY A 65 8.79 0.18 5.91
N ALA A 66 8.48 0.46 4.66
CA ALA A 66 7.52 1.42 4.20
C ALA A 66 6.07 1.04 4.49
N THR A 67 5.29 2.06 4.77
CA THR A 67 3.82 1.97 4.86
C THR A 67 3.17 2.81 3.78
N ALA A 68 1.99 2.42 3.33
CA ALA A 68 1.18 3.20 2.42
C ALA A 68 -0.30 2.87 2.59
N ALA A 69 -1.15 3.85 2.34
CA ALA A 69 -2.60 3.65 2.26
C ALA A 69 -2.99 3.64 0.76
N LEU A 70 -3.20 2.45 0.22
CA LEU A 70 -3.44 2.25 -1.21
C LEU A 70 -4.88 2.59 -1.60
N PRO A 71 -5.10 3.63 -2.42
CA PRO A 71 -6.38 3.86 -3.06
C PRO A 71 -6.63 2.80 -4.14
N GLN A 72 -7.82 2.80 -4.70
CA GLN A 72 -8.10 1.97 -5.87
C GLN A 72 -7.10 2.25 -7.00
N ASN A 73 -6.57 1.20 -7.61
CA ASN A 73 -5.52 1.26 -8.64
C ASN A 73 -4.21 1.93 -8.19
N GLY A 74 -4.04 2.15 -6.89
CA GLY A 74 -2.78 2.63 -6.33
C GLY A 74 -1.73 1.53 -6.26
N TYR A 75 -0.46 1.90 -6.42
CA TYR A 75 0.66 1.00 -6.19
C TYR A 75 1.85 1.71 -5.56
N ILE A 76 2.69 0.93 -4.91
CA ILE A 76 4.01 1.35 -4.43
C ILE A 76 5.09 0.49 -5.07
N ARG A 77 6.30 1.04 -5.18
CA ARG A 77 7.50 0.33 -5.60
C ARG A 77 8.59 0.50 -4.56
N LEU A 78 9.15 -0.60 -4.13
CA LEU A 78 10.22 -0.65 -3.13
C LEU A 78 11.40 -1.45 -3.66
N GLU A 79 12.59 -1.12 -3.20
CA GLU A 79 13.79 -1.94 -3.36
C GLU A 79 14.35 -2.28 -1.99
N GLY A 80 14.86 -3.49 -1.84
CA GLY A 80 15.42 -3.95 -0.59
C GLY A 80 16.32 -5.16 -0.75
N PRO A 81 16.96 -5.59 0.34
CA PRO A 81 17.83 -6.77 0.32
C PRO A 81 17.03 -8.01 -0.08
N PRO A 82 17.71 -9.00 -0.74
CA PRO A 82 17.09 -10.28 -1.02
C PRO A 82 16.69 -11.01 0.26
N GLY A 83 15.67 -11.85 0.15
CA GLY A 83 15.21 -12.68 1.24
C GLY A 83 13.70 -12.62 1.44
N PRO A 84 13.20 -13.26 2.51
CA PRO A 84 11.80 -13.26 2.85
C PRO A 84 11.33 -11.88 3.30
N ASN A 85 10.18 -11.46 2.81
CA ASN A 85 9.50 -10.24 3.22
C ASN A 85 8.07 -10.57 3.61
N GLU A 86 7.59 -9.95 4.66
CA GLU A 86 6.20 -10.01 5.07
C GLU A 86 5.51 -8.71 4.67
N ILE A 87 4.32 -8.84 4.11
CA ILE A 87 3.50 -7.72 3.70
C ILE A 87 2.18 -7.84 4.45
N ASP A 88 1.91 -6.86 5.29
CA ASP A 88 0.65 -6.75 5.99
C ASP A 88 -0.31 -5.87 5.21
N CYS A 89 -1.57 -6.25 5.15
CA CYS A 89 -2.65 -5.38 4.73
C CYS A 89 -3.65 -5.20 5.88
N LYS A 90 -4.25 -4.03 5.96
CA LYS A 90 -5.22 -3.70 7.00
C LYS A 90 -6.41 -2.94 6.43
N VAL A 91 -7.59 -3.37 6.84
CA VAL A 91 -8.86 -2.67 6.58
C VAL A 91 -9.66 -2.61 7.88
N GLY A 92 -9.89 -1.41 8.42
CA GLY A 92 -10.46 -1.25 9.75
C GLY A 92 -9.58 -1.93 10.81
N ASP A 93 -10.17 -2.84 11.59
CA ASP A 93 -9.45 -3.59 12.63
C ASP A 93 -8.92 -4.95 12.15
N LYS A 94 -9.14 -5.29 10.88
CA LYS A 94 -8.71 -6.57 10.30
C LYS A 94 -7.37 -6.42 9.59
N THR A 95 -6.40 -7.21 10.03
CA THR A 95 -5.08 -7.33 9.41
C THR A 95 -4.92 -8.72 8.84
N ASN A 96 -4.33 -8.82 7.67
CA ASN A 96 -3.89 -10.07 7.06
C ASN A 96 -2.46 -9.89 6.56
N ALA A 97 -1.71 -10.98 6.48
CA ALA A 97 -0.30 -10.97 6.08
C ALA A 97 -0.05 -11.96 4.96
N GLY A 98 0.88 -11.61 4.09
CA GLY A 98 1.42 -12.50 3.08
C GLY A 98 2.94 -12.46 3.09
N GLN A 99 3.57 -13.59 2.79
CA GLN A 99 5.02 -13.67 2.66
C GLN A 99 5.43 -13.77 1.20
N ILE A 100 6.52 -13.10 0.87
CA ILE A 100 7.11 -13.12 -0.47
C ILE A 100 8.62 -13.23 -0.37
N GLU A 101 9.21 -14.07 -1.20
CA GLU A 101 10.65 -14.17 -1.34
C GLU A 101 11.15 -13.26 -2.46
N ILE A 102 11.98 -12.29 -2.12
CA ILE A 102 12.58 -11.37 -3.10
C ILE A 102 13.99 -11.84 -3.41
N GLY A 103 14.23 -12.17 -4.67
CA GLY A 103 15.57 -12.53 -5.17
C GLY A 103 16.37 -11.30 -5.61
N GLU A 104 17.70 -11.40 -5.52
CA GLU A 104 18.61 -10.39 -6.07
C GLU A 104 18.37 -10.20 -7.57
N GLY A 105 18.29 -8.94 -8.03
CA GLY A 105 18.03 -8.59 -9.41
C GLY A 105 16.63 -8.94 -9.90
N ARG A 106 15.76 -9.43 -9.03
CA ARG A 106 14.39 -9.85 -9.37
C ARG A 106 13.36 -8.81 -8.98
N THR A 107 12.29 -8.78 -9.75
CA THR A 107 11.11 -7.96 -9.44
C THR A 107 9.92 -8.88 -9.15
N ARG A 108 9.26 -8.64 -8.05
CA ARG A 108 8.06 -9.38 -7.62
C ARG A 108 6.85 -8.44 -7.58
N PHE A 109 5.68 -9.03 -7.76
CA PHE A 109 4.41 -8.32 -7.78
C PHE A 109 3.45 -8.95 -6.79
N VAL A 110 2.87 -8.11 -5.95
CA VAL A 110 1.90 -8.50 -4.93
C VAL A 110 0.63 -7.70 -5.12
N GLU A 111 -0.46 -8.42 -5.18
CA GLU A 111 -1.81 -7.87 -5.22
C GLU A 111 -2.37 -7.80 -3.81
N VAL A 112 -2.93 -6.66 -3.47
CA VAL A 112 -3.73 -6.47 -2.28
C VAL A 112 -5.15 -6.18 -2.71
N SER A 113 -6.08 -6.97 -2.24
CA SER A 113 -7.50 -6.82 -2.58
C SER A 113 -8.37 -6.80 -1.33
N MET A 114 -9.52 -6.13 -1.45
CA MET A 114 -10.51 -6.16 -0.39
C MET A 114 -11.33 -7.44 -0.47
N LYS A 115 -11.49 -8.12 0.66
CA LYS A 115 -12.40 -9.25 0.82
C LYS A 115 -13.57 -8.87 1.71
N VAL A 116 -14.75 -9.24 1.29
CA VAL A 116 -15.93 -9.18 2.13
C VAL A 116 -16.30 -10.60 2.51
N THR A 117 -16.06 -10.95 3.77
CA THR A 117 -16.54 -12.19 4.35
C THR A 117 -17.76 -11.89 5.21
N ALA A 118 -18.82 -12.66 5.03
CA ALA A 118 -20.15 -12.66 5.68
C ALA A 118 -20.62 -11.39 6.41
N LEU A 119 -19.80 -10.71 7.20
CA LEU A 119 -20.20 -9.56 8.02
C LEU A 119 -19.15 -8.46 8.16
N MET A 120 -17.91 -8.66 7.69
CA MET A 120 -16.84 -7.70 7.92
C MET A 120 -15.88 -7.58 6.72
N PRO A 121 -15.51 -6.35 6.32
CA PRO A 121 -14.49 -6.17 5.31
C PRO A 121 -13.12 -6.59 5.86
N GLY A 122 -12.35 -7.24 5.02
CA GLY A 122 -10.95 -7.60 5.26
C GLY A 122 -10.13 -7.39 4.00
N CYS A 123 -8.86 -7.76 4.03
CA CYS A 123 -8.00 -7.73 2.87
C CYS A 123 -7.24 -9.03 2.68
N GLU A 124 -6.73 -9.23 1.49
CA GLU A 124 -5.91 -10.37 1.12
C GLU A 124 -4.64 -9.89 0.42
N VAL A 125 -3.56 -10.60 0.67
CA VAL A 125 -2.24 -10.38 0.05
C VAL A 125 -1.91 -11.62 -0.77
N ALA A 126 -1.61 -11.45 -2.05
CA ALA A 126 -1.27 -12.55 -2.95
C ALA A 126 -0.15 -12.16 -3.91
N GLU A 127 0.87 -13.01 -4.03
CA GLU A 127 1.84 -12.88 -5.11
C GLU A 127 1.16 -13.24 -6.44
N VAL A 128 1.47 -12.47 -7.48
CA VAL A 128 0.91 -12.67 -8.82
C VAL A 128 2.01 -12.83 -9.86
N ALA A 129 1.65 -13.43 -11.00
CA ALA A 129 2.56 -13.54 -12.13
C ALA A 129 3.04 -12.16 -12.62
N PRO A 130 4.29 -12.04 -13.09
CA PRO A 130 4.85 -10.75 -13.53
C PRO A 130 4.01 -10.02 -14.59
N GLU A 131 3.41 -10.73 -15.51
CA GLU A 131 2.55 -10.14 -16.54
C GLU A 131 1.31 -9.48 -15.95
N GLN A 132 0.64 -10.16 -15.04
CA GLN A 132 -0.53 -9.62 -14.33
C GLN A 132 -0.16 -8.38 -13.53
N GLY A 133 0.94 -8.44 -12.77
CA GLY A 133 1.41 -7.32 -11.96
C GLY A 133 1.81 -6.11 -12.79
N ARG A 134 2.52 -6.32 -13.90
CA ARG A 134 2.89 -5.24 -14.83
C ARG A 134 1.67 -4.53 -15.41
N ASN A 135 0.68 -5.29 -15.87
CA ASN A 135 -0.55 -4.73 -16.43
C ASN A 135 -1.29 -3.88 -15.40
N ALA A 136 -1.36 -4.33 -14.16
CA ALA A 136 -1.98 -3.57 -13.08
C ALA A 136 -1.22 -2.27 -12.78
N VAL A 137 0.11 -2.32 -12.71
CA VAL A 137 0.96 -1.13 -12.48
C VAL A 137 0.83 -0.13 -13.63
N LEU A 138 0.83 -0.59 -14.87
CA LEU A 138 0.68 0.28 -16.04
C LEU A 138 -0.66 1.03 -16.04
N SER A 139 -1.72 0.38 -15.57
CA SER A 139 -3.06 0.97 -15.46
C SER A 139 -3.27 1.76 -14.17
N GLY A 140 -2.35 1.65 -13.23
CA GLY A 140 -2.44 2.26 -11.91
C GLY A 140 -1.71 3.58 -11.79
N GLN A 141 -1.65 4.06 -10.56
CA GLN A 141 -0.92 5.26 -10.20
C GLN A 141 -0.06 5.02 -8.96
N ARG A 142 1.19 5.44 -9.04
CA ARG A 142 2.11 5.34 -7.90
C ARG A 142 1.68 6.30 -6.79
N VAL A 143 1.76 5.81 -5.57
CA VAL A 143 1.60 6.63 -4.37
C VAL A 143 2.89 6.67 -3.57
N ASP A 144 3.03 7.69 -2.74
CA ASP A 144 4.18 7.83 -1.87
C ASP A 144 4.10 6.84 -0.70
N VAL A 145 5.27 6.37 -0.31
CA VAL A 145 5.46 5.59 0.92
C VAL A 145 5.83 6.52 2.07
N GLN A 146 5.46 6.12 3.26
CA GLN A 146 5.76 6.83 4.50
C GLN A 146 6.74 6.03 5.35
#